data_11446432d80893c1550de5c0eaf03ada
#
_entry.id   11446432d80893c1550de5c0eaf03ada
#
_cell.length_a   1.000
_cell.length_b   1.000
_cell.length_c   1.000
_cell.angle_alpha   90.00
_cell.angle_beta   90.00
_cell.angle_gamma   90.00
#
_symmetry.space_group_name_H-M   'P 1'
#
loop_
_entity.id
_entity.type
_entity.pdbx_description
1 polymer ?
#
loop_
_entity_poly.entity_id
_entity_poly.type
_entity_poly.pdbx_seq_one_letter_code
_entity_poly.pdbx_strand_id
1 'polypeptide(L)'
;MRRLLIRPGAIGDFIVSLPALECLRGDYTEVWAASPSVQLARFADRARSIASTGLDLLGIVEPPPALIEELRSFDSIVSWYGANRDDFRELVHSLGLPFTFFPALPAGCHAVDFYLTQARTLGACESDGIPLIACPAKRENFTVIQPFASNSMKRWPLEKFRRLAAGLERRMPVHWCRGPEDPPLDGAVTMESLWDLACWLARASLYIGNDSGITHLAAAVGTPTLALFGPTDPKVWAPRGEHVRIGKFKS
;
A
#
# COMPACT_ATOMS: atom_id res chain seq x y z
N MET A 1 6.76 -24.16 -6.10
CA MET A 1 7.39 -22.97 -6.73
C MET A 1 7.68 -21.93 -5.67
N ARG A 2 8.95 -21.52 -5.53
CA ARG A 2 9.41 -20.41 -4.67
C ARG A 2 9.32 -19.11 -5.47
N ARG A 3 8.55 -18.16 -5.00
CA ARG A 3 8.35 -16.89 -5.68
C ARG A 3 8.77 -15.70 -4.81
N LEU A 4 9.48 -14.77 -5.45
CA LEU A 4 9.77 -13.46 -4.87
C LEU A 4 8.91 -12.40 -5.56
N LEU A 5 8.24 -11.56 -4.76
CA LEU A 5 7.45 -10.42 -5.21
C LEU A 5 8.13 -9.13 -4.74
N ILE A 6 8.59 -8.30 -5.69
CA ILE A 6 9.30 -7.05 -5.37
C ILE A 6 8.37 -5.87 -5.66
N ARG A 7 7.80 -5.29 -4.61
CA ARG A 7 6.84 -4.18 -4.71
C ARG A 7 7.19 -3.04 -3.75
N PRO A 8 8.22 -2.24 -4.05
CA PRO A 8 8.47 -0.98 -3.35
C PRO A 8 7.43 0.08 -3.77
N GLY A 9 7.43 1.19 -3.08
CA GLY A 9 6.55 2.31 -3.37
C GLY A 9 5.87 2.83 -2.10
N ALA A 10 4.99 3.82 -2.27
CA ALA A 10 4.22 4.37 -1.17
C ALA A 10 3.25 3.33 -0.58
N ILE A 11 2.79 3.58 0.65
CA ILE A 11 1.85 2.69 1.36
C ILE A 11 0.60 2.40 0.53
N GLY A 12 0.01 3.44 -0.08
CA GLY A 12 -1.16 3.30 -0.94
C GLY A 12 -0.90 2.41 -2.16
N ASP A 13 0.26 2.59 -2.81
CA ASP A 13 0.68 1.78 -3.97
C ASP A 13 0.83 0.30 -3.61
N PHE A 14 1.38 0.01 -2.42
CA PHE A 14 1.48 -1.36 -1.93
C PHE A 14 0.10 -1.96 -1.69
N ILE A 15 -0.80 -1.22 -1.02
CA ILE A 15 -2.14 -1.71 -0.68
C ILE A 15 -2.98 -1.99 -1.93
N VAL A 16 -2.99 -1.09 -2.92
CA VAL A 16 -3.76 -1.34 -4.16
C VAL A 16 -3.20 -2.49 -4.99
N SER A 17 -1.96 -2.91 -4.75
CA SER A 17 -1.37 -4.09 -5.41
C SER A 17 -1.63 -5.40 -4.67
N LEU A 18 -2.12 -5.39 -3.42
CA LEU A 18 -2.33 -6.60 -2.61
C LEU A 18 -3.11 -7.71 -3.33
N PRO A 19 -4.26 -7.44 -3.99
CA PRO A 19 -4.99 -8.49 -4.68
C PRO A 19 -4.16 -9.23 -5.75
N ALA A 20 -3.32 -8.49 -6.47
CA ALA A 20 -2.42 -9.08 -7.46
C ALA A 20 -1.27 -9.87 -6.81
N LEU A 21 -0.69 -9.34 -5.73
CA LEU A 21 0.38 -10.02 -4.99
C LEU A 21 -0.12 -11.34 -4.38
N GLU A 22 -1.32 -11.34 -3.81
CA GLU A 22 -1.95 -12.55 -3.24
C GLU A 22 -2.26 -13.60 -4.31
N CYS A 23 -2.76 -13.18 -5.48
CA CYS A 23 -2.99 -14.09 -6.61
C CYS A 23 -1.70 -14.68 -7.19
N LEU A 24 -0.56 -14.04 -6.96
CA LEU A 24 0.75 -14.52 -7.41
C LEU A 24 1.45 -15.43 -6.39
N ARG A 25 0.83 -15.82 -5.29
CA ARG A 25 1.46 -16.70 -4.30
C ARG A 25 1.90 -18.02 -4.92
N GLY A 26 3.08 -18.50 -4.48
CA GLY A 26 3.60 -19.83 -4.74
C GLY A 26 3.51 -20.72 -3.50
N ASP A 27 4.18 -21.88 -3.53
CA ASP A 27 4.31 -22.77 -2.35
C ASP A 27 5.12 -22.10 -1.23
N TYR A 28 6.05 -21.24 -1.62
CA TYR A 28 6.76 -20.28 -0.76
C TYR A 28 6.76 -18.92 -1.44
N THR A 29 6.33 -17.91 -0.73
CA THR A 29 6.27 -16.53 -1.21
C THR A 29 7.05 -15.60 -0.30
N GLU A 30 8.03 -14.91 -0.87
CA GLU A 30 8.73 -13.82 -0.19
C GLU A 30 8.34 -12.48 -0.82
N VAL A 31 8.20 -11.44 0.00
CA VAL A 31 7.89 -10.07 -0.45
C VAL A 31 9.02 -9.12 -0.07
N TRP A 32 9.54 -8.37 -1.04
CA TRP A 32 10.42 -7.23 -0.79
C TRP A 32 9.67 -5.93 -1.06
N ALA A 33 9.42 -5.17 0.00
CA ALA A 33 8.63 -3.96 -0.02
C ALA A 33 9.39 -2.76 0.57
N ALA A 34 8.82 -1.56 0.49
CA ALA A 34 9.29 -0.42 1.29
C ALA A 34 9.17 -0.73 2.78
N SER A 35 10.13 -0.26 3.59
CA SER A 35 10.22 -0.60 5.03
C SER A 35 8.91 -0.48 5.80
N PRO A 36 8.10 0.60 5.65
CA PRO A 36 6.83 0.70 6.35
C PRO A 36 5.81 -0.37 5.94
N SER A 37 5.82 -0.80 4.67
CA SER A 37 4.84 -1.74 4.11
C SER A 37 5.15 -3.20 4.40
N VAL A 38 6.36 -3.55 4.88
CA VAL A 38 6.77 -4.92 5.20
C VAL A 38 5.78 -5.59 6.16
N GLN A 39 5.32 -4.86 7.16
CA GLN A 39 4.40 -5.37 8.19
C GLN A 39 3.00 -5.71 7.64
N LEU A 40 2.64 -5.17 6.47
CA LEU A 40 1.35 -5.38 5.82
C LEU A 40 1.35 -6.61 4.90
N ALA A 41 2.50 -7.14 4.53
CA ALA A 41 2.66 -8.32 3.67
C ALA A 41 2.39 -9.64 4.42
N ARG A 42 1.31 -9.71 5.19
CA ARG A 42 0.97 -10.84 6.08
C ARG A 42 0.58 -12.12 5.36
N PHE A 43 0.29 -12.03 4.08
CA PHE A 43 -0.01 -13.17 3.21
C PHE A 43 1.25 -13.95 2.79
N ALA A 44 2.43 -13.34 2.91
CA ALA A 44 3.72 -13.92 2.52
C ALA A 44 4.34 -14.76 3.65
N ASP A 45 5.11 -15.78 3.29
CA ASP A 45 5.88 -16.58 4.25
C ASP A 45 7.02 -15.78 4.87
N ARG A 46 7.57 -14.83 4.08
CA ARG A 46 8.59 -13.88 4.53
C ARG A 46 8.40 -12.53 3.88
N ALA A 47 8.64 -11.46 4.62
CA ALA A 47 8.66 -10.11 4.09
C ALA A 47 9.89 -9.34 4.59
N ARG A 48 10.54 -8.57 3.70
CA ARG A 48 11.73 -7.77 4.02
C ARG A 48 11.65 -6.39 3.39
N SER A 49 12.37 -5.46 4.00
CA SER A 49 12.61 -4.17 3.37
C SER A 49 13.56 -4.32 2.19
N ILE A 50 13.18 -3.81 1.02
CA ILE A 50 14.05 -3.79 -0.17
C ILE A 50 15.36 -3.04 0.13
N ALA A 51 15.34 -2.01 0.96
CA ALA A 51 16.52 -1.23 1.34
C ALA A 51 17.56 -2.05 2.13
N SER A 52 17.17 -3.20 2.71
CA SER A 52 18.08 -4.08 3.43
C SER A 52 18.69 -5.18 2.55
N THR A 53 18.31 -5.26 1.28
CA THR A 53 18.71 -6.37 0.39
C THR A 53 19.90 -6.03 -0.50
N GLY A 54 20.19 -4.74 -0.70
CA GLY A 54 21.20 -4.27 -1.66
C GLY A 54 20.77 -4.37 -3.13
N LEU A 55 19.50 -4.68 -3.38
CA LEU A 55 18.97 -4.80 -4.75
C LEU A 55 19.05 -3.48 -5.53
N ASP A 56 18.98 -2.35 -4.84
CA ASP A 56 19.08 -1.01 -5.40
C ASP A 56 20.46 -0.70 -5.97
N LEU A 57 21.49 -1.41 -5.51
CA LEU A 57 22.87 -1.27 -5.97
C LEU A 57 23.19 -2.11 -7.22
N LEU A 58 22.31 -3.05 -7.60
CA LEU A 58 22.49 -3.86 -8.81
C LEU A 58 22.50 -2.97 -10.06
N GLY A 59 23.50 -3.17 -10.90
CA GLY A 59 23.76 -2.36 -12.10
C GLY A 59 24.56 -1.09 -11.83
N ILE A 60 24.88 -0.75 -10.56
CA ILE A 60 25.70 0.40 -10.19
C ILE A 60 27.06 -0.04 -9.68
N VAL A 61 27.09 -1.09 -8.85
CA VAL A 61 28.31 -1.69 -8.31
C VAL A 61 28.30 -3.20 -8.55
N GLU A 62 29.45 -3.84 -8.38
CA GLU A 62 29.54 -5.30 -8.44
C GLU A 62 28.61 -5.93 -7.39
N PRO A 63 27.68 -6.82 -7.80
CA PRO A 63 26.69 -7.37 -6.88
C PRO A 63 27.34 -8.32 -5.88
N PRO A 64 26.94 -8.25 -4.59
CA PRO A 64 27.38 -9.23 -3.62
C PRO A 64 27.02 -10.65 -4.03
N PRO A 65 27.97 -11.63 -4.03
CA PRO A 65 27.67 -13.02 -4.41
C PRO A 65 26.47 -13.61 -3.67
N ALA A 66 26.36 -13.34 -2.38
CA ALA A 66 25.25 -13.80 -1.54
C ALA A 66 23.88 -13.33 -2.03
N LEU A 67 23.76 -12.09 -2.55
CA LEU A 67 22.52 -11.60 -3.13
C LEU A 67 22.17 -12.34 -4.41
N ILE A 68 23.16 -12.61 -5.27
CA ILE A 68 22.94 -13.36 -6.52
C ILE A 68 22.52 -14.80 -6.23
N GLU A 69 23.16 -15.46 -5.26
CA GLU A 69 22.77 -16.81 -4.82
C GLU A 69 21.35 -16.82 -4.25
N GLU A 70 20.99 -15.82 -3.44
CA GLU A 70 19.63 -15.67 -2.92
C GLU A 70 18.62 -15.49 -4.05
N LEU A 71 18.87 -14.60 -5.02
CA LEU A 71 17.97 -14.38 -6.16
C LEU A 71 17.82 -15.64 -7.03
N ARG A 72 18.89 -16.43 -7.21
CA ARG A 72 18.86 -17.72 -7.92
C ARG A 72 18.08 -18.80 -7.19
N SER A 73 17.85 -18.66 -5.89
CA SER A 73 17.08 -19.62 -5.11
C SER A 73 15.57 -19.57 -5.38
N PHE A 74 15.10 -18.55 -6.08
CA PHE A 74 13.69 -18.40 -6.47
C PHE A 74 13.45 -18.97 -7.87
N ASP A 75 12.33 -19.65 -8.05
CA ASP A 75 11.89 -20.14 -9.36
C ASP A 75 11.33 -19.02 -10.23
N SER A 76 10.81 -17.95 -9.61
CA SER A 76 10.19 -16.80 -10.27
C SER A 76 10.33 -15.56 -9.40
N ILE A 77 10.74 -14.44 -10.01
CA ILE A 77 10.84 -13.12 -9.38
C ILE A 77 9.96 -12.16 -10.17
N VAL A 78 8.89 -11.68 -9.56
CA VAL A 78 8.00 -10.69 -10.17
C VAL A 78 8.33 -9.31 -9.58
N SER A 79 8.74 -8.37 -10.42
CA SER A 79 9.27 -7.10 -9.96
C SER A 79 8.57 -5.90 -10.60
N TRP A 80 8.06 -5.03 -9.76
CA TRP A 80 7.66 -3.66 -10.10
C TRP A 80 8.77 -2.64 -9.81
N TYR A 81 9.95 -3.12 -9.45
CA TYR A 81 11.16 -2.35 -9.30
C TYR A 81 12.11 -2.60 -10.46
N GLY A 82 12.78 -1.56 -10.92
CA GLY A 82 13.80 -1.67 -11.96
C GLY A 82 13.27 -1.82 -13.39
N ALA A 83 11.95 -1.81 -13.62
CA ALA A 83 11.37 -1.94 -14.96
C ALA A 83 11.84 -0.84 -15.94
N ASN A 84 12.20 0.34 -15.42
CA ASN A 84 12.68 1.51 -16.18
C ASN A 84 14.21 1.71 -16.06
N ARG A 85 14.93 0.70 -15.55
CA ARG A 85 16.39 0.74 -15.38
C ARG A 85 17.02 -0.25 -16.33
N ASP A 86 17.54 0.22 -17.44
CA ASP A 86 18.12 -0.65 -18.48
C ASP A 86 19.38 -1.35 -17.98
N ASP A 87 20.27 -0.65 -17.26
CA ASP A 87 21.45 -1.20 -16.59
C ASP A 87 21.12 -2.39 -15.67
N PHE A 88 20.07 -2.24 -14.88
CA PHE A 88 19.59 -3.28 -13.97
C PHE A 88 19.02 -4.49 -14.73
N ARG A 89 18.21 -4.23 -15.76
CA ARG A 89 17.59 -5.29 -16.58
C ARG A 89 18.63 -6.08 -17.37
N GLU A 90 19.62 -5.40 -17.96
CA GLU A 90 20.71 -6.04 -18.68
C GLU A 90 21.54 -6.94 -17.76
N LEU A 91 21.89 -6.44 -16.55
CA LEU A 91 22.61 -7.25 -15.57
C LEU A 91 21.80 -8.48 -15.13
N VAL A 92 20.53 -8.31 -14.78
CA VAL A 92 19.64 -9.41 -14.40
C VAL A 92 19.56 -10.47 -15.50
N HIS A 93 19.44 -10.04 -16.76
CA HIS A 93 19.41 -10.93 -17.91
C HIS A 93 20.76 -11.66 -18.11
N SER A 94 21.88 -10.97 -18.01
CA SER A 94 23.23 -11.55 -18.16
C SER A 94 23.54 -12.60 -17.09
N LEU A 95 22.97 -12.44 -15.89
CA LEU A 95 23.12 -13.37 -14.78
C LEU A 95 22.12 -14.55 -14.84
N GLY A 96 21.22 -14.57 -15.82
CA GLY A 96 20.19 -15.60 -15.98
C GLY A 96 19.21 -15.66 -14.82
N LEU A 97 18.91 -14.53 -14.16
CA LEU A 97 17.99 -14.48 -13.03
C LEU A 97 16.51 -14.50 -13.50
N PRO A 98 15.60 -15.20 -12.81
CA PRO A 98 14.23 -15.45 -13.28
C PRO A 98 13.28 -14.27 -13.05
N PHE A 99 13.67 -13.07 -13.46
CA PHE A 99 12.88 -11.86 -13.31
C PHE A 99 11.82 -11.70 -14.41
N THR A 100 10.63 -11.30 -13.98
CA THR A 100 9.60 -10.71 -14.83
C THR A 100 9.34 -9.29 -14.35
N PHE A 101 9.54 -8.30 -15.22
CA PHE A 101 9.38 -6.89 -14.89
C PHE A 101 8.01 -6.36 -15.33
N PHE A 102 7.37 -5.61 -14.47
CA PHE A 102 6.14 -4.90 -14.77
C PHE A 102 6.25 -3.41 -14.48
N PRO A 103 5.58 -2.55 -15.26
CA PRO A 103 5.46 -1.13 -14.93
C PRO A 103 4.73 -0.95 -13.60
N ALA A 104 5.25 0.00 -12.79
CA ALA A 104 4.76 0.23 -11.43
C ALA A 104 3.64 1.27 -11.33
N LEU A 105 3.42 2.08 -12.38
CA LEU A 105 2.41 3.14 -12.38
C LEU A 105 1.25 2.78 -13.29
N PRO A 106 0.00 2.82 -12.79
CA PRO A 106 -1.18 2.51 -13.57
C PRO A 106 -1.39 3.53 -14.71
N ALA A 107 -1.88 3.01 -15.84
CA ALA A 107 -2.25 3.81 -17.01
C ALA A 107 -3.63 3.36 -17.51
N GLY A 108 -4.54 4.32 -17.66
CA GLY A 108 -5.83 4.12 -18.35
C GLY A 108 -6.91 3.34 -17.62
N CYS A 109 -6.61 2.76 -16.43
CA CYS A 109 -7.58 1.99 -15.65
C CYS A 109 -7.35 2.20 -14.15
N HIS A 110 -8.21 1.60 -13.33
CA HIS A 110 -8.05 1.61 -11.89
C HIS A 110 -6.77 0.84 -11.46
N ALA A 111 -6.04 1.37 -10.46
CA ALA A 111 -4.75 0.82 -10.02
C ALA A 111 -4.82 -0.67 -9.68
N VAL A 112 -5.86 -1.12 -8.98
CA VAL A 112 -6.05 -2.55 -8.67
C VAL A 112 -6.17 -3.40 -9.93
N ASP A 113 -6.98 -2.95 -10.91
CA ASP A 113 -7.18 -3.69 -12.16
C ASP A 113 -5.91 -3.74 -13.00
N PHE A 114 -5.11 -2.66 -12.95
CA PHE A 114 -3.82 -2.60 -13.61
C PHE A 114 -2.88 -3.72 -13.10
N TYR A 115 -2.75 -3.87 -11.77
CA TYR A 115 -1.88 -4.90 -11.20
C TYR A 115 -2.45 -6.31 -11.39
N LEU A 116 -3.77 -6.49 -11.28
CA LEU A 116 -4.43 -7.77 -11.54
C LEU A 116 -4.26 -8.21 -13.00
N THR A 117 -4.33 -7.27 -13.95
CA THR A 117 -4.09 -7.58 -15.38
C THR A 117 -2.67 -8.09 -15.59
N GLN A 118 -1.68 -7.49 -14.95
CA GLN A 118 -0.30 -7.97 -14.99
C GLN A 118 -0.16 -9.36 -14.37
N ALA A 119 -0.77 -9.58 -13.19
CA ALA A 119 -0.72 -10.88 -12.54
C ALA A 119 -1.35 -12.00 -13.40
N ARG A 120 -2.46 -11.70 -14.11
CA ARG A 120 -3.11 -12.67 -15.03
C ARG A 120 -2.20 -13.10 -16.18
N THR A 121 -1.29 -12.26 -16.65
CA THR A 121 -0.30 -12.66 -17.68
C THR A 121 0.64 -13.78 -17.21
N LEU A 122 0.74 -13.96 -15.88
CA LEU A 122 1.53 -15.02 -15.25
C LEU A 122 0.66 -16.20 -14.76
N GLY A 123 -0.59 -16.28 -15.21
CA GLY A 123 -1.49 -17.35 -14.83
C GLY A 123 -2.08 -17.24 -13.43
N ALA A 124 -2.09 -16.02 -12.85
CA ALA A 124 -2.70 -15.79 -11.54
C ALA A 124 -4.21 -16.05 -11.52
N CYS A 125 -4.73 -16.46 -10.36
CA CYS A 125 -6.14 -16.72 -10.15
C CYS A 125 -7.01 -15.44 -10.26
N GLU A 126 -8.31 -15.62 -10.39
CA GLU A 126 -9.28 -14.53 -10.30
C GLU A 126 -9.35 -13.99 -8.87
N SER A 127 -9.62 -12.70 -8.77
CA SER A 127 -9.79 -11.96 -7.52
C SER A 127 -10.95 -10.98 -7.67
N ASP A 128 -11.65 -10.70 -6.57
CA ASP A 128 -12.67 -9.64 -6.49
C ASP A 128 -12.07 -8.22 -6.60
N GLY A 129 -10.75 -8.13 -6.50
CA GLY A 129 -10.02 -6.88 -6.61
C GLY A 129 -10.21 -5.96 -5.40
N ILE A 130 -10.58 -6.49 -4.25
CA ILE A 130 -10.69 -5.73 -3.00
C ILE A 130 -9.44 -5.97 -2.16
N PRO A 131 -8.59 -4.94 -1.92
CA PRO A 131 -7.46 -5.08 -1.01
C PRO A 131 -7.93 -5.42 0.40
N LEU A 132 -7.40 -6.48 0.99
CA LEU A 132 -7.76 -6.93 2.33
C LEU A 132 -6.53 -7.11 3.21
N ILE A 133 -6.58 -6.55 4.42
CA ILE A 133 -5.59 -6.77 5.47
C ILE A 133 -6.35 -7.28 6.70
N ALA A 134 -6.26 -8.58 6.98
CA ALA A 134 -6.95 -9.20 8.10
C ALA A 134 -6.33 -8.77 9.43
N CYS A 135 -7.02 -7.92 10.18
CA CYS A 135 -6.63 -7.50 11.51
C CYS A 135 -7.54 -8.14 12.57
N PRO A 136 -6.99 -8.70 13.65
CA PRO A 136 -7.78 -9.18 14.79
C PRO A 136 -8.36 -7.95 15.53
N ALA A 137 -9.59 -7.58 15.25
CA ALA A 137 -10.20 -6.42 15.88
C ALA A 137 -11.71 -6.60 16.10
N LYS A 138 -12.19 -6.10 17.22
CA LYS A 138 -13.61 -5.90 17.48
C LYS A 138 -13.93 -4.42 17.28
N ARG A 139 -14.93 -4.12 16.45
CA ARG A 139 -15.34 -2.75 16.16
C ARG A 139 -15.87 -2.06 17.42
N GLU A 140 -15.43 -0.81 17.61
CA GLU A 140 -15.80 0.07 18.71
C GLU A 140 -16.44 1.33 18.15
N ASN A 141 -17.19 2.04 19.00
CA ASN A 141 -17.92 3.25 18.58
C ASN A 141 -17.04 4.50 18.66
N PHE A 142 -16.11 4.67 17.72
CA PHE A 142 -15.34 5.91 17.55
C PHE A 142 -15.02 6.18 16.07
N THR A 143 -14.77 7.44 15.76
CA THR A 143 -14.33 7.90 14.44
C THR A 143 -12.85 8.27 14.48
N VAL A 144 -12.12 7.93 13.39
CA VAL A 144 -10.77 8.42 13.15
C VAL A 144 -10.78 9.43 12.01
N ILE A 145 -10.16 10.59 12.22
CA ILE A 145 -9.94 11.63 11.21
C ILE A 145 -8.44 11.79 10.97
N GLN A 146 -8.00 11.62 9.71
CA GLN A 146 -6.63 11.86 9.28
C GLN A 146 -6.62 12.99 8.23
N PRO A 147 -6.27 14.25 8.64
CA PRO A 147 -6.43 15.41 7.78
C PRO A 147 -5.26 15.66 6.82
N PHE A 148 -4.22 14.82 6.87
CA PHE A 148 -3.00 15.03 6.11
C PHE A 148 -2.88 14.08 4.90
N ALA A 149 -2.08 14.50 3.94
CA ALA A 149 -1.59 13.71 2.82
C ALA A 149 -0.19 14.22 2.47
N SER A 150 0.65 13.42 1.85
CA SER A 150 2.02 13.80 1.47
C SER A 150 2.05 15.04 0.57
N ASN A 151 1.12 15.13 -0.39
CA ASN A 151 0.95 16.31 -1.24
C ASN A 151 -0.11 17.25 -0.62
N SER A 152 0.29 18.51 -0.36
CA SER A 152 -0.59 19.53 0.22
C SER A 152 -1.83 19.83 -0.63
N MET A 153 -1.75 19.72 -1.97
CA MET A 153 -2.89 19.92 -2.86
C MET A 153 -3.99 18.86 -2.69
N LYS A 154 -3.66 17.70 -2.13
CA LYS A 154 -4.62 16.65 -1.80
C LYS A 154 -5.31 16.87 -0.44
N ARG A 155 -4.94 17.90 0.31
CA ARG A 155 -5.44 18.13 1.66
C ARG A 155 -6.73 18.97 1.64
N TRP A 156 -7.81 18.39 2.11
CA TRP A 156 -9.00 19.17 2.43
C TRP A 156 -8.70 20.11 3.59
N PRO A 157 -9.21 21.36 3.60
CA PRO A 157 -8.86 22.33 4.63
C PRO A 157 -9.11 21.84 6.05
N LEU A 158 -8.12 21.99 6.93
CA LEU A 158 -8.16 21.51 8.32
C LEU A 158 -9.38 22.08 9.08
N GLU A 159 -9.75 23.33 8.84
CA GLU A 159 -10.92 23.96 9.47
C GLU A 159 -12.23 23.26 9.09
N LYS A 160 -12.31 22.70 7.89
CA LYS A 160 -13.49 21.92 7.47
C LYS A 160 -13.52 20.57 8.19
N PHE A 161 -12.35 19.93 8.38
CA PHE A 161 -12.25 18.72 9.21
C PHE A 161 -12.65 19.01 10.67
N ARG A 162 -12.22 20.14 11.25
CA ARG A 162 -12.60 20.55 12.62
C ARG A 162 -14.10 20.73 12.77
N ARG A 163 -14.76 21.37 11.80
CA ARG A 163 -16.23 21.52 11.80
C ARG A 163 -16.93 20.17 11.70
N LEU A 164 -16.42 19.27 10.86
CA LEU A 164 -16.94 17.92 10.73
C LEU A 164 -16.78 17.14 12.04
N ALA A 165 -15.59 17.19 12.66
CA ALA A 165 -15.29 16.57 13.94
C ALA A 165 -16.26 17.04 15.03
N ALA A 166 -16.45 18.35 15.19
CA ALA A 166 -17.38 18.93 16.18
C ALA A 166 -18.84 18.46 15.98
N GLY A 167 -19.23 18.18 14.72
CA GLY A 167 -20.52 17.58 14.42
C GLY A 167 -20.64 16.12 14.86
N LEU A 168 -19.57 15.34 14.66
CA LEU A 168 -19.48 13.92 15.00
C LEU A 168 -19.33 13.68 16.51
N GLU A 169 -18.59 14.52 17.21
CA GLU A 169 -18.37 14.44 18.68
C GLU A 169 -19.65 14.45 19.50
N ARG A 170 -20.74 14.98 18.95
CA ARG A 170 -22.08 14.90 19.56
C ARG A 170 -22.66 13.48 19.60
N ARG A 171 -22.09 12.55 18.85
CA ARG A 171 -22.62 11.20 18.66
C ARG A 171 -21.64 10.10 19.07
N MET A 172 -20.32 10.34 18.88
CA MET A 172 -19.28 9.38 19.18
C MET A 172 -17.92 10.07 19.36
N PRO A 173 -16.98 9.46 20.09
CA PRO A 173 -15.62 9.97 20.21
C PRO A 173 -14.96 10.15 18.84
N VAL A 174 -14.22 11.24 18.67
CA VAL A 174 -13.43 11.51 17.47
C VAL A 174 -11.95 11.52 17.86
N HIS A 175 -11.15 10.71 17.20
CA HIS A 175 -9.70 10.67 17.35
C HIS A 175 -9.04 11.21 16.09
N TRP A 176 -8.14 12.15 16.28
CA TRP A 176 -7.26 12.62 15.22
C TRP A 176 -6.10 11.68 15.05
N CYS A 177 -5.71 11.42 13.78
CA CYS A 177 -4.56 10.61 13.42
C CYS A 177 -3.61 11.43 12.56
N ARG A 178 -2.32 11.25 12.77
CA ARG A 178 -1.27 11.80 11.89
C ARG A 178 -0.13 10.81 11.72
N GLY A 179 0.58 10.91 10.61
CA GLY A 179 1.85 10.20 10.42
C GLY A 179 3.00 10.87 11.19
N PRO A 180 4.14 10.19 11.36
CA PRO A 180 5.31 10.75 12.04
C PRO A 180 5.83 12.04 11.39
N GLU A 181 5.75 12.13 10.06
CA GLU A 181 6.22 13.29 9.28
C GLU A 181 5.15 14.37 9.03
N ASP A 182 3.92 14.12 9.46
CA ASP A 182 2.84 15.09 9.29
C ASP A 182 3.01 16.27 10.27
N PRO A 183 2.47 17.45 9.92
CA PRO A 183 2.47 18.61 10.82
C PRO A 183 1.90 18.28 12.21
N PRO A 184 2.37 18.96 13.27
CA PRO A 184 1.82 18.77 14.61
C PRO A 184 0.30 19.04 14.62
N LEU A 185 -0.42 18.19 15.35
CA LEU A 185 -1.84 18.33 15.60
C LEU A 185 -2.12 17.86 17.03
N ASP A 186 -2.56 18.79 17.87
CA ASP A 186 -2.77 18.54 19.30
C ASP A 186 -3.78 17.41 19.52
N GLY A 187 -3.43 16.50 20.42
CA GLY A 187 -4.24 15.32 20.74
C GLY A 187 -4.30 14.25 19.64
N ALA A 188 -3.56 14.40 18.54
CA ALA A 188 -3.55 13.39 17.49
C ALA A 188 -2.71 12.17 17.87
N VAL A 189 -3.26 11.00 17.61
CA VAL A 189 -2.58 9.72 17.73
C VAL A 189 -1.55 9.59 16.59
N THR A 190 -0.34 9.18 16.96
CA THR A 190 0.74 8.84 16.02
C THR A 190 1.23 7.45 16.35
N MET A 191 1.37 6.60 15.33
CA MET A 191 1.90 5.25 15.47
C MET A 191 3.03 5.05 14.46
N GLU A 192 4.15 4.50 14.91
CA GLU A 192 5.29 4.19 14.04
C GLU A 192 5.07 2.91 13.27
N SER A 193 4.38 1.93 13.88
CA SER A 193 4.05 0.65 13.26
C SER A 193 2.77 0.78 12.42
N LEU A 194 2.89 0.50 11.12
CA LEU A 194 1.70 0.43 10.25
C LEU A 194 0.77 -0.74 10.60
N TRP A 195 1.30 -1.80 11.21
CA TRP A 195 0.46 -2.91 11.68
C TRP A 195 -0.39 -2.49 12.88
N ASP A 196 0.20 -1.79 13.86
CA ASP A 196 -0.56 -1.29 15.01
C ASP A 196 -1.61 -0.27 14.58
N LEU A 197 -1.24 0.61 13.63
CA LEU A 197 -2.18 1.53 13.01
C LEU A 197 -3.33 0.79 12.30
N ALA A 198 -3.03 -0.25 11.53
CA ALA A 198 -4.03 -1.09 10.86
C ALA A 198 -5.00 -1.71 11.88
N CYS A 199 -4.48 -2.32 12.95
CA CYS A 199 -5.29 -2.90 14.01
C CYS A 199 -6.15 -1.86 14.74
N TRP A 200 -5.63 -0.67 14.97
CA TRP A 200 -6.40 0.41 15.58
C TRP A 200 -7.50 0.92 14.66
N LEU A 201 -7.20 1.13 13.38
CA LEU A 201 -8.17 1.53 12.36
C LEU A 201 -9.29 0.49 12.21
N ALA A 202 -8.97 -0.80 12.23
CA ALA A 202 -9.94 -1.88 12.14
C ALA A 202 -10.98 -1.87 13.29
N ARG A 203 -10.65 -1.25 14.43
CA ARG A 203 -11.57 -1.06 15.58
C ARG A 203 -12.51 0.13 15.37
N ALA A 204 -12.16 1.10 14.54
CA ALA A 204 -12.97 2.30 14.33
C ALA A 204 -14.29 1.99 13.59
N SER A 205 -15.39 2.63 14.00
CA SER A 205 -16.67 2.54 13.27
C SER A 205 -16.74 3.45 12.05
N LEU A 206 -15.85 4.45 11.95
CA LEU A 206 -15.73 5.34 10.80
C LEU A 206 -14.30 5.87 10.68
N TYR A 207 -13.79 5.94 9.47
CA TYR A 207 -12.58 6.66 9.12
C TYR A 207 -12.89 7.75 8.08
N ILE A 208 -12.29 8.92 8.27
CA ILE A 208 -12.40 10.05 7.33
C ILE A 208 -11.01 10.60 7.05
N GLY A 209 -10.61 10.65 5.79
CA GLY A 209 -9.30 11.18 5.41
C GLY A 209 -9.20 11.61 3.96
N ASN A 210 -8.10 12.26 3.63
CA ASN A 210 -7.78 12.62 2.25
C ASN A 210 -7.35 11.40 1.43
N ASP A 211 -7.19 11.55 0.11
CA ASP A 211 -6.51 10.58 -0.75
C ASP A 211 -5.05 10.40 -0.28
N SER A 212 -4.83 9.35 0.52
CA SER A 212 -3.57 9.03 1.16
C SER A 212 -3.41 7.52 1.38
N GLY A 213 -2.16 7.07 1.63
CA GLY A 213 -1.90 5.66 1.94
C GLY A 213 -2.67 5.15 3.17
N ILE A 214 -2.91 6.00 4.17
CA ILE A 214 -3.65 5.63 5.38
C ILE A 214 -5.15 5.46 5.09
N THR A 215 -5.69 6.20 4.15
CA THR A 215 -7.08 6.02 3.69
C THR A 215 -7.25 4.66 3.00
N HIS A 216 -6.26 4.23 2.21
CA HIS A 216 -6.24 2.88 1.65
C HIS A 216 -6.10 1.81 2.75
N LEU A 217 -5.29 2.07 3.77
CA LEU A 217 -5.13 1.17 4.91
C LEU A 217 -6.45 0.99 5.68
N ALA A 218 -7.15 2.08 5.98
CA ALA A 218 -8.44 2.04 6.65
C ALA A 218 -9.49 1.24 5.85
N ALA A 219 -9.53 1.44 4.53
CA ALA A 219 -10.40 0.65 3.67
C ALA A 219 -9.99 -0.83 3.64
N ALA A 220 -8.70 -1.14 3.53
CA ALA A 220 -8.21 -2.52 3.43
C ALA A 220 -8.43 -3.33 4.72
N VAL A 221 -8.51 -2.70 5.89
CA VAL A 221 -8.87 -3.36 7.15
C VAL A 221 -10.39 -3.43 7.38
N GLY A 222 -11.19 -3.04 6.40
CA GLY A 222 -12.65 -3.11 6.43
C GLY A 222 -13.35 -1.99 7.19
N THR A 223 -12.67 -0.92 7.58
CA THR A 223 -13.28 0.21 8.29
C THR A 223 -14.16 1.02 7.33
N PRO A 224 -15.43 1.34 7.69
CA PRO A 224 -16.24 2.29 6.94
C PRO A 224 -15.45 3.57 6.69
N THR A 225 -15.22 3.91 5.41
CA THR A 225 -14.26 4.92 5.02
C THR A 225 -14.90 5.99 4.14
N LEU A 226 -14.75 7.26 4.52
CA LEU A 226 -14.97 8.41 3.66
C LEU A 226 -13.62 8.94 3.17
N ALA A 227 -13.33 8.72 1.91
CA ALA A 227 -12.10 9.20 1.26
C ALA A 227 -12.37 10.50 0.50
N LEU A 228 -11.63 11.56 0.83
CA LEU A 228 -11.79 12.89 0.26
C LEU A 228 -10.74 13.12 -0.84
N PHE A 229 -11.21 13.29 -2.06
CA PHE A 229 -10.39 13.51 -3.25
C PHE A 229 -10.40 14.97 -3.70
N GLY A 230 -9.22 15.53 -3.88
CA GLY A 230 -9.00 16.82 -4.53
C GLY A 230 -8.64 16.66 -6.01
N PRO A 231 -7.37 16.95 -6.40
CA PRO A 231 -6.92 16.91 -7.81
C PRO A 231 -6.76 15.50 -8.39
N THR A 232 -6.62 14.47 -7.53
CA THR A 232 -6.40 13.09 -7.98
C THR A 232 -7.71 12.48 -8.50
N ASP A 233 -7.61 11.70 -9.59
CA ASP A 233 -8.79 11.02 -10.14
C ASP A 233 -9.15 9.76 -9.32
N PRO A 234 -10.30 9.74 -8.65
CA PRO A 234 -10.74 8.58 -7.90
C PRO A 234 -11.07 7.37 -8.78
N LYS A 235 -11.31 7.54 -10.08
CA LYS A 235 -11.49 6.40 -10.99
C LYS A 235 -10.23 5.56 -11.09
N VAL A 236 -9.06 6.15 -10.85
CA VAL A 236 -7.78 5.46 -10.87
C VAL A 236 -7.35 5.01 -9.46
N TRP A 237 -7.58 5.87 -8.45
CA TRP A 237 -6.93 5.71 -7.16
C TRP A 237 -7.86 5.52 -5.97
N ALA A 238 -9.19 5.45 -6.15
CA ALA A 238 -10.06 5.26 -4.99
C ALA A 238 -9.79 3.93 -4.28
N PRO A 239 -9.79 3.88 -2.95
CA PRO A 239 -9.83 2.60 -2.25
C PRO A 239 -11.11 1.84 -2.60
N ARG A 240 -11.02 0.51 -2.67
CA ARG A 240 -12.15 -0.37 -3.03
C ARG A 240 -12.77 -1.01 -1.79
N GLY A 241 -14.07 -1.25 -1.86
CA GLY A 241 -14.88 -1.92 -0.84
C GLY A 241 -16.29 -1.31 -0.78
N GLU A 242 -17.30 -2.11 -0.46
CA GLU A 242 -18.69 -1.65 -0.33
C GLU A 242 -18.89 -0.63 0.80
N HIS A 243 -18.00 -0.66 1.79
CA HIS A 243 -17.94 0.22 2.95
C HIS A 243 -17.21 1.55 2.66
N VAL A 244 -16.75 1.78 1.43
CA VAL A 244 -16.02 2.99 1.03
C VAL A 244 -16.98 3.99 0.36
N ARG A 245 -16.86 5.25 0.72
CA ARG A 245 -17.53 6.39 0.07
C ARG A 245 -16.50 7.43 -0.34
N ILE A 246 -16.71 8.02 -1.51
CA ILE A 246 -15.81 9.02 -2.08
C ILE A 246 -16.48 10.39 -2.06
N GLY A 247 -15.81 11.34 -1.43
CA GLY A 247 -16.14 12.76 -1.50
C GLY A 247 -15.14 13.50 -2.42
N LYS A 248 -15.61 14.42 -3.24
CA LYS A 248 -14.77 15.31 -4.03
C LYS A 248 -14.83 16.72 -3.50
N PHE A 249 -13.69 17.39 -3.48
CA PHE A 249 -13.61 18.82 -3.19
C PHE A 249 -12.82 19.53 -4.28
N LYS A 250 -13.13 20.81 -4.45
CA LYS A 250 -12.34 21.71 -5.30
C LYS A 250 -11.20 22.28 -4.44
N SER A 251 -9.97 22.11 -4.91
CA SER A 251 -8.76 22.74 -4.35
C SER A 251 -8.76 24.25 -4.57
#